data_651847337d7e50d90ac6966048caa43d
#
_entry.id   651847337d7e50d90ac6966048caa43d
#
_cell.length_a   1.000
_cell.length_b   1.000
_cell.length_c   1.000
_cell.angle_alpha   90.00
_cell.angle_beta   90.00
_cell.angle_gamma   90.00
#
_symmetry.space_group_name_H-M   'P 1'
#
loop_
_entity.id
_entity.type
_entity.pdbx_description
1 polymer ?
#
loop_
_entity_poly.entity_id
_entity_poly.type
_entity_poly.pdbx_seq_one_letter_code
_entity_poly.pdbx_strand_id
1 'polypeptide(L)'
;MQRNYARSFLAMTATVFILMGVLLMWNWNPNTSASASRGAGTPAPGQPAWRLLDPIRYENLTIFPVVSSQDADTSDFATLDDALASGQAVVTEQGNYMRRTRDGAPDARAYSGAQVNQLVLVSRGKKPLVLLAGEVISGGKQDRIIGKDRIIPVGAPPLPLDVFCVERGRWTDGSAKFAGAKMMAHPSVREKAAVDQSQAQVWAAVRGQASMSSNLEVSRGASAGATASAGAPASAPPVLSSSQTAEVIASVAPTESYKQIYESPRVGSSVEAFAEQVERRFNRSTSGLKGERVIGIVVAFGGEVAWSDAFASSQLFEIYWPKLLRSYVVEALTRTASQENASLDDARDFLRPATGHYREETEPGVYSWRESTEGKSAQIELEALAPKPLTLHWLKVLRAN
;
A
#
# COMPACT_ATOMS: atom_id res chain seq x y z
N MET A 1 27.51 4.26 -68.52
CA MET A 1 27.54 5.17 -67.33
C MET A 1 26.24 5.19 -66.55
N GLN A 2 25.51 4.07 -66.36
CA GLN A 2 24.22 4.08 -65.67
C GLN A 2 24.08 3.10 -64.48
N ARG A 3 25.20 2.53 -64.00
CA ARG A 3 25.18 1.47 -62.96
C ARG A 3 25.55 1.92 -61.56
N ASN A 4 25.97 3.16 -61.34
CA ASN A 4 26.49 3.61 -60.06
C ASN A 4 25.52 4.49 -59.24
N TYR A 5 24.42 4.97 -59.82
CA TYR A 5 23.47 5.81 -59.10
C TYR A 5 22.47 5.04 -58.23
N ALA A 6 22.15 3.79 -58.57
CA ALA A 6 21.22 2.96 -57.81
C ALA A 6 21.76 2.48 -56.45
N ARG A 7 23.08 2.36 -56.30
CA ARG A 7 23.71 1.92 -55.05
C ARG A 7 23.84 3.04 -54.02
N SER A 8 23.94 4.29 -54.44
CA SER A 8 24.05 5.45 -53.55
C SER A 8 22.69 5.83 -52.95
N PHE A 9 21.59 5.60 -53.66
CA PHE A 9 20.24 5.89 -53.13
C PHE A 9 19.79 4.88 -52.08
N LEU A 10 20.16 3.61 -52.19
CA LEU A 10 19.82 2.58 -51.22
C LEU A 10 20.59 2.74 -49.88
N ALA A 11 21.83 3.24 -49.95
CA ALA A 11 22.64 3.49 -48.76
C ALA A 11 22.14 4.71 -47.97
N MET A 12 21.62 5.74 -48.66
CA MET A 12 21.16 6.96 -48.02
C MET A 12 19.80 6.80 -47.33
N THR A 13 18.90 5.96 -47.88
CA THR A 13 17.62 5.65 -47.25
C THR A 13 17.77 4.75 -46.02
N ALA A 14 18.69 3.79 -46.01
CA ALA A 14 18.95 2.95 -44.84
C ALA A 14 19.54 3.74 -43.66
N THR A 15 20.40 4.73 -43.93
CA THR A 15 21.02 5.57 -42.89
C THR A 15 20.00 6.52 -42.24
N VAL A 16 19.05 7.03 -43.02
CA VAL A 16 17.99 7.91 -42.49
C VAL A 16 17.01 7.13 -41.56
N PHE A 17 16.68 5.89 -41.91
CA PHE A 17 15.83 5.05 -41.04
C PHE A 17 16.55 4.60 -39.76
N ILE A 18 17.85 4.34 -39.78
CA ILE A 18 18.62 4.00 -38.58
C ILE A 18 18.77 5.21 -37.65
N LEU A 19 19.00 6.41 -38.18
CA LEU A 19 19.09 7.64 -37.42
C LEU A 19 17.73 8.03 -36.83
N MET A 20 16.61 7.80 -37.51
CA MET A 20 15.28 8.06 -37.00
C MET A 20 14.87 7.03 -35.93
N GLY A 21 15.30 5.78 -36.06
CA GLY A 21 15.12 4.74 -35.04
C GLY A 21 15.93 4.99 -33.75
N VAL A 22 17.16 5.50 -33.87
CA VAL A 22 18.00 5.85 -32.72
C VAL A 22 17.51 7.12 -32.02
N LEU A 23 16.98 8.10 -32.76
CA LEU A 23 16.35 9.30 -32.17
C LEU A 23 15.06 8.99 -31.44
N LEU A 24 14.29 7.97 -31.87
CA LEU A 24 13.09 7.52 -31.18
C LEU A 24 13.40 6.71 -29.90
N MET A 25 14.56 6.01 -29.88
CA MET A 25 14.96 5.28 -28.67
C MET A 25 15.65 6.14 -27.61
N TRP A 26 16.18 7.31 -27.96
CA TRP A 26 16.89 8.16 -27.00
C TRP A 26 15.97 9.15 -26.27
N ASN A 27 14.70 9.24 -26.67
CA ASN A 27 13.73 10.11 -26.01
C ASN A 27 12.73 9.34 -25.14
N TRP A 28 12.98 8.07 -24.84
CA TRP A 28 12.22 7.34 -23.86
C TRP A 28 12.73 7.69 -22.46
N ASN A 29 12.20 8.74 -21.93
CA ASN A 29 12.32 9.07 -20.51
C ASN A 29 11.06 8.51 -19.80
N PRO A 30 11.16 7.38 -19.06
CA PRO A 30 9.99 6.80 -18.37
C PRO A 30 9.47 7.64 -17.21
N ASN A 31 10.06 8.82 -16.96
CA ASN A 31 9.74 9.71 -15.86
C ASN A 31 9.16 11.07 -16.30
N THR A 32 8.45 11.15 -17.41
CA THR A 32 7.67 12.36 -17.70
C THR A 32 6.40 12.33 -16.85
N SER A 33 6.50 12.79 -15.61
CA SER A 33 5.34 13.19 -14.81
C SER A 33 4.74 14.45 -15.46
N ALA A 34 3.74 14.28 -16.30
CA ALA A 34 2.99 15.40 -16.84
C ALA A 34 2.07 15.95 -15.75
N SER A 35 2.47 17.05 -15.14
CA SER A 35 1.60 17.82 -14.24
C SER A 35 0.60 18.60 -15.09
N ALA A 36 -0.58 18.04 -15.32
CA ALA A 36 -1.69 18.75 -15.95
C ALA A 36 -2.61 19.31 -14.88
N SER A 37 -2.75 20.60 -14.81
CA SER A 37 -3.80 21.26 -14.03
C SER A 37 -5.10 21.21 -14.83
N ARG A 38 -6.06 20.40 -14.40
CA ARG A 38 -7.42 20.41 -14.94
C ARG A 38 -8.28 21.39 -14.15
N GLY A 39 -8.92 22.31 -14.86
CA GLY A 39 -9.95 23.19 -14.32
C GLY A 39 -11.14 22.38 -13.79
N ALA A 40 -11.82 22.95 -12.81
CA ALA A 40 -12.93 22.37 -12.07
C ALA A 40 -13.97 21.66 -12.94
N GLY A 41 -14.33 20.45 -12.55
CA GLY A 41 -15.67 19.94 -12.74
C GLY A 41 -15.96 19.04 -13.93
N THR A 42 -15.30 17.89 -14.02
CA THR A 42 -15.97 16.73 -14.62
C THR A 42 -15.80 15.56 -13.66
N PRO A 43 -16.88 14.96 -13.11
CA PRO A 43 -16.77 13.71 -12.38
C PRO A 43 -16.10 12.69 -13.27
N ALA A 44 -15.14 11.94 -12.76
CA ALA A 44 -14.58 10.82 -13.49
C ALA A 44 -15.74 9.92 -13.96
N PRO A 45 -15.79 9.52 -15.26
CA PRO A 45 -16.86 8.67 -15.76
C PRO A 45 -16.85 7.37 -14.97
N GLY A 46 -17.93 7.07 -14.26
CA GLY A 46 -18.17 5.75 -13.69
C GLY A 46 -17.70 5.53 -12.27
N GLN A 47 -17.83 6.50 -11.36
CA GLN A 47 -17.87 6.09 -9.95
C GLN A 47 -19.12 5.23 -9.76
N PRO A 48 -18.94 3.96 -9.33
CA PRO A 48 -20.09 3.12 -8.97
C PRO A 48 -20.91 3.84 -7.90
N ALA A 49 -22.21 3.61 -7.89
CA ALA A 49 -23.08 4.09 -6.81
C ALA A 49 -22.69 3.36 -5.51
N TRP A 50 -21.66 3.87 -4.83
CA TRP A 50 -21.25 3.36 -3.52
C TRP A 50 -22.24 3.84 -2.47
N ARG A 51 -22.58 2.95 -1.57
CA ARG A 51 -23.38 3.25 -0.40
C ARG A 51 -22.60 2.90 0.87
N LEU A 52 -22.62 3.79 1.85
CA LEU A 52 -22.07 3.53 3.16
C LEU A 52 -23.12 2.86 4.05
N LEU A 53 -22.69 1.85 4.80
CA LEU A 53 -23.44 1.27 5.90
C LEU A 53 -23.26 2.07 7.20
N ASP A 54 -24.09 1.77 8.18
CA ASP A 54 -23.97 2.35 9.51
C ASP A 54 -22.58 2.08 10.11
N PRO A 55 -22.04 3.04 10.88
CA PRO A 55 -20.71 2.95 11.45
C PRO A 55 -20.58 1.81 12.47
N ILE A 56 -19.49 1.08 12.33
CA ILE A 56 -19.04 0.07 13.27
C ILE A 56 -17.99 0.73 14.16
N ARG A 57 -18.31 0.89 15.45
CA ARG A 57 -17.44 1.57 16.41
C ARG A 57 -16.88 0.61 17.43
N TYR A 58 -15.59 0.73 17.67
CA TYR A 58 -14.92 0.06 18.76
C TYR A 58 -13.77 0.92 19.26
N GLU A 59 -13.85 1.35 20.51
CA GLU A 59 -12.95 2.34 21.11
C GLU A 59 -12.82 3.60 20.22
N ASN A 60 -11.61 4.00 19.83
CA ASN A 60 -11.36 5.16 18.97
C ASN A 60 -11.35 4.84 17.47
N LEU A 61 -11.69 3.60 17.07
CA LEU A 61 -11.80 3.18 15.68
C LEU A 61 -13.26 3.16 15.23
N THR A 62 -13.55 3.86 14.15
CA THR A 62 -14.84 3.80 13.46
C THR A 62 -14.62 3.35 12.03
N ILE A 63 -15.37 2.33 11.60
CA ILE A 63 -15.35 1.80 10.23
C ILE A 63 -16.73 1.94 9.62
N PHE A 64 -16.79 2.50 8.42
CA PHE A 64 -18.00 2.58 7.60
C PHE A 64 -17.82 1.63 6.43
N PRO A 65 -18.52 0.49 6.36
CA PRO A 65 -18.44 -0.40 5.21
C PRO A 65 -18.96 0.29 3.95
N VAL A 66 -18.23 0.17 2.86
CA VAL A 66 -18.63 0.64 1.53
C VAL A 66 -19.20 -0.54 0.77
N VAL A 67 -20.44 -0.42 0.32
CA VAL A 67 -21.13 -1.47 -0.46
C VAL A 67 -21.48 -0.98 -1.85
N SER A 68 -21.53 -1.93 -2.78
CA SER A 68 -21.94 -1.71 -4.16
C SER A 68 -22.78 -2.87 -4.69
N SER A 69 -23.72 -2.57 -5.57
CA SER A 69 -24.41 -3.57 -6.40
C SER A 69 -23.56 -4.00 -7.62
N GLN A 70 -22.50 -3.24 -7.91
CA GLN A 70 -21.51 -3.59 -8.93
C GLN A 70 -20.37 -4.34 -8.25
N ASP A 71 -20.18 -5.60 -8.63
CA ASP A 71 -19.14 -6.49 -8.12
C ASP A 71 -18.42 -7.08 -9.33
N ALA A 72 -17.27 -6.53 -9.68
CA ALA A 72 -16.53 -6.95 -10.86
C ALA A 72 -15.86 -8.30 -10.63
N ASP A 73 -15.72 -9.09 -11.68
CA ASP A 73 -14.87 -10.28 -11.63
C ASP A 73 -13.39 -9.86 -11.70
N THR A 74 -12.68 -10.12 -10.62
CA THR A 74 -11.23 -9.86 -10.49
C THR A 74 -10.42 -11.15 -10.32
N SER A 75 -11.03 -12.30 -10.59
CA SER A 75 -10.39 -13.62 -10.49
C SER A 75 -9.20 -13.78 -11.44
N ASP A 76 -9.10 -12.96 -12.47
CA ASP A 76 -7.98 -12.95 -13.42
C ASP A 76 -6.73 -12.25 -12.87
N PHE A 77 -6.80 -11.60 -11.72
CA PHE A 77 -5.66 -10.98 -11.06
C PHE A 77 -5.10 -11.86 -9.94
N ALA A 78 -3.78 -11.81 -9.73
CA ALA A 78 -3.10 -12.42 -8.60
C ALA A 78 -2.68 -11.33 -7.60
N THR A 79 -2.65 -11.66 -6.30
CA THR A 79 -2.13 -10.77 -5.27
C THR A 79 -0.66 -11.05 -4.99
N LEU A 80 0.06 -10.08 -4.42
CA LEU A 80 1.48 -10.23 -4.10
C LEU A 80 1.73 -11.39 -3.13
N ASP A 81 0.95 -11.49 -2.06
CA ASP A 81 1.11 -12.54 -1.06
C ASP A 81 0.93 -13.94 -1.66
N ASP A 82 -0.11 -14.13 -2.48
CA ASP A 82 -0.39 -15.43 -3.12
C ASP A 82 0.68 -15.80 -4.14
N ALA A 83 1.13 -14.82 -4.94
CA ALA A 83 2.16 -15.05 -5.94
C ALA A 83 3.53 -15.37 -5.32
N LEU A 84 3.89 -14.73 -4.21
CA LEU A 84 5.10 -15.05 -3.45
C LEU A 84 5.00 -16.42 -2.77
N ALA A 85 3.86 -16.72 -2.12
CA ALA A 85 3.64 -17.99 -1.43
C ALA A 85 3.65 -19.18 -2.39
N SER A 86 3.09 -19.03 -3.60
CA SER A 86 3.06 -20.07 -4.63
C SER A 86 4.33 -20.15 -5.48
N GLY A 87 5.29 -19.25 -5.28
CA GLY A 87 6.51 -19.14 -6.09
C GLY A 87 6.27 -18.63 -7.52
N GLN A 88 5.07 -18.14 -7.83
CA GLN A 88 4.76 -17.48 -9.10
C GLN A 88 5.39 -16.09 -9.21
N ALA A 89 5.74 -15.47 -8.09
CA ALA A 89 6.57 -14.29 -8.05
C ALA A 89 7.80 -14.51 -7.17
N VAL A 90 8.89 -13.87 -7.51
CA VAL A 90 10.13 -13.84 -6.71
C VAL A 90 10.58 -12.40 -6.58
N VAL A 91 10.82 -11.97 -5.36
CA VAL A 91 11.43 -10.67 -5.07
C VAL A 91 12.79 -10.90 -4.42
N THR A 92 13.81 -10.22 -4.92
CA THR A 92 15.19 -10.33 -4.44
C THR A 92 15.86 -8.96 -4.37
N GLU A 93 16.93 -8.87 -3.59
CA GLU A 93 17.85 -7.71 -3.66
C GLU A 93 18.41 -7.58 -5.08
N GLN A 94 18.57 -6.36 -5.55
CA GLN A 94 19.03 -6.08 -6.91
C GLN A 94 20.40 -6.73 -7.22
N GLY A 95 21.32 -6.73 -6.27
CA GLY A 95 22.66 -7.36 -6.41
C GLY A 95 22.62 -8.89 -6.51
N ASN A 96 21.54 -9.53 -6.12
CA ASN A 96 21.37 -11.00 -6.19
C ASN A 96 20.72 -11.46 -7.49
N TYR A 97 20.22 -10.52 -8.31
CA TYR A 97 19.67 -10.83 -9.61
C TYR A 97 20.77 -10.77 -10.67
N MET A 98 21.31 -11.94 -11.03
CA MET A 98 22.24 -12.07 -12.16
C MET A 98 21.46 -12.33 -13.44
N ARG A 99 21.43 -11.37 -14.36
CA ARG A 99 20.97 -11.58 -15.72
C ARG A 99 22.00 -12.45 -16.44
N ARG A 100 21.61 -13.62 -16.90
CA ARG A 100 22.46 -14.40 -17.79
C ARG A 100 22.38 -13.83 -19.20
N THR A 101 23.53 -13.58 -19.81
CA THR A 101 23.63 -13.25 -21.23
C THR A 101 23.19 -14.45 -22.08
N ARG A 102 22.94 -14.22 -23.37
CA ARG A 102 22.53 -15.26 -24.32
C ARG A 102 23.48 -16.47 -24.34
N ASP A 103 24.73 -16.27 -23.96
CA ASP A 103 25.79 -17.29 -23.90
C ASP A 103 25.95 -17.91 -22.49
N GLY A 104 25.04 -17.66 -21.58
CA GLY A 104 25.05 -18.23 -20.22
C GLY A 104 26.02 -17.58 -19.25
N ALA A 105 26.81 -16.59 -19.66
CA ALA A 105 27.74 -15.87 -18.81
C ALA A 105 26.99 -14.80 -17.94
N PRO A 106 27.42 -14.57 -16.68
CA PRO A 106 26.86 -13.51 -15.86
C PRO A 106 27.20 -12.13 -16.42
N ASP A 107 26.18 -11.28 -16.65
CA ASP A 107 26.37 -9.90 -17.07
C ASP A 107 26.73 -9.03 -15.86
N ALA A 108 28.03 -8.87 -15.64
CA ALA A 108 28.57 -8.09 -14.53
C ALA A 108 28.33 -6.57 -14.65
N ARG A 109 27.83 -6.08 -15.78
CA ARG A 109 27.62 -4.64 -16.03
C ARG A 109 26.24 -4.15 -15.59
N ALA A 110 25.31 -5.07 -15.33
CA ALA A 110 23.93 -4.66 -15.12
C ALA A 110 23.68 -3.97 -13.75
N TYR A 111 24.47 -4.27 -12.72
CA TYR A 111 24.13 -3.79 -11.37
C TYR A 111 25.36 -3.64 -10.47
N SER A 112 26.07 -2.55 -10.62
CA SER A 112 27.10 -2.14 -9.67
C SER A 112 26.46 -1.31 -8.53
N GLY A 113 26.26 -1.93 -7.39
CA GLY A 113 25.81 -1.27 -6.16
C GLY A 113 24.42 -1.71 -5.71
N ALA A 114 24.34 -2.30 -4.53
CA ALA A 114 23.06 -2.56 -3.87
C ALA A 114 22.40 -1.20 -3.52
N GLN A 115 21.45 -0.76 -4.31
CA GLN A 115 20.61 0.38 -3.95
C GLN A 115 19.63 -0.08 -2.89
N VAL A 116 19.69 0.56 -1.73
CA VAL A 116 18.92 0.19 -0.52
C VAL A 116 17.41 0.19 -0.76
N ASN A 117 16.94 0.95 -1.76
CA ASN A 117 15.52 1.16 -2.05
C ASN A 117 15.03 0.45 -3.33
N GLN A 118 15.82 -0.43 -3.93
CA GLN A 118 15.40 -1.14 -5.14
C GLN A 118 15.57 -2.64 -4.98
N LEU A 119 14.47 -3.34 -5.18
CA LEU A 119 14.41 -4.78 -5.31
C LEU A 119 14.10 -5.14 -6.76
N VAL A 120 14.32 -6.40 -7.13
CA VAL A 120 13.92 -6.93 -8.43
C VAL A 120 12.78 -7.92 -8.23
N LEU A 121 11.68 -7.68 -8.94
CA LEU A 121 10.55 -8.59 -9.03
C LEU A 121 10.63 -9.37 -10.34
N VAL A 122 10.46 -10.68 -10.24
CA VAL A 122 10.28 -11.61 -11.36
C VAL A 122 8.91 -12.25 -11.23
N SER A 123 7.99 -11.93 -12.13
CA SER A 123 6.68 -12.59 -12.21
C SER A 123 6.73 -13.73 -13.23
N ARG A 124 6.29 -14.90 -12.80
CA ARG A 124 6.17 -16.12 -13.63
C ARG A 124 4.73 -16.64 -13.67
N GLY A 125 3.82 -15.90 -13.05
CA GLY A 125 2.41 -16.24 -12.97
C GLY A 125 1.73 -16.17 -14.34
N LYS A 126 0.57 -16.81 -14.44
CA LYS A 126 -0.30 -16.76 -15.62
C LYS A 126 -1.35 -15.65 -15.53
N LYS A 127 -1.39 -14.92 -14.44
CA LYS A 127 -2.29 -13.78 -14.18
C LYS A 127 -1.48 -12.52 -13.95
N PRO A 128 -1.98 -11.35 -14.37
CA PRO A 128 -1.40 -10.08 -13.96
C PRO A 128 -1.34 -9.98 -12.44
N LEU A 129 -0.22 -9.46 -11.91
CA LEU A 129 0.02 -9.37 -10.47
C LEU A 129 -0.29 -7.96 -10.00
N VAL A 130 -1.18 -7.82 -9.02
CA VAL A 130 -1.51 -6.56 -8.36
C VAL A 130 -0.60 -6.38 -7.15
N LEU A 131 0.01 -5.21 -7.07
CA LEU A 131 0.79 -4.71 -5.94
C LEU A 131 0.08 -3.51 -5.36
N LEU A 132 -0.08 -3.45 -4.03
CA LEU A 132 -0.61 -2.27 -3.37
C LEU A 132 0.44 -1.60 -2.48
N ALA A 133 0.48 -0.27 -2.54
CA ALA A 133 1.33 0.52 -1.66
C ALA A 133 1.03 0.22 -0.19
N GLY A 134 2.09 0.00 0.59
CA GLY A 134 1.99 -0.37 1.99
C GLY A 134 2.02 -1.88 2.26
N GLU A 135 1.92 -2.75 1.26
CA GLU A 135 2.14 -4.19 1.48
C GLU A 135 3.56 -4.44 1.99
N VAL A 136 3.67 -5.26 3.03
CA VAL A 136 4.95 -5.58 3.68
C VAL A 136 5.50 -6.88 3.11
N ILE A 137 6.76 -6.84 2.70
CA ILE A 137 7.55 -8.01 2.33
C ILE A 137 8.73 -8.17 3.29
N SER A 138 8.93 -9.39 3.75
CA SER A 138 9.94 -9.73 4.75
C SER A 138 11.04 -10.60 4.14
N GLY A 139 12.28 -10.29 4.42
CA GLY A 139 13.45 -11.01 3.92
C GLY A 139 14.59 -10.09 3.52
N GLY A 140 15.53 -10.63 2.77
CA GLY A 140 16.71 -9.86 2.41
C GLY A 140 17.47 -9.36 3.65
N LYS A 141 18.06 -8.20 3.53
CA LYS A 141 18.77 -7.56 4.64
C LYS A 141 17.86 -6.82 5.60
N GLN A 142 16.69 -6.43 5.14
CA GLN A 142 15.69 -5.64 5.88
C GLN A 142 14.30 -5.86 5.29
N ASP A 143 13.26 -5.76 6.11
CA ASP A 143 11.88 -5.73 5.64
C ASP A 143 11.59 -4.46 4.83
N ARG A 144 10.69 -4.57 3.86
CA ARG A 144 10.31 -3.50 2.94
C ARG A 144 8.81 -3.34 2.86
N ILE A 145 8.38 -2.13 2.53
CA ILE A 145 7.01 -1.85 2.09
C ILE A 145 7.00 -1.46 0.63
N ILE A 146 5.98 -1.93 -0.09
CA ILE A 146 5.72 -1.53 -1.47
C ILE A 146 5.36 -0.04 -1.49
N GLY A 147 6.03 0.72 -2.36
CA GLY A 147 5.89 2.17 -2.42
C GLY A 147 4.73 2.66 -3.28
N LYS A 148 4.18 1.80 -4.16
CA LYS A 148 3.20 2.25 -5.15
C LYS A 148 2.28 1.12 -5.61
N ASP A 149 1.00 1.46 -5.83
CA ASP A 149 0.07 0.57 -6.50
C ASP A 149 0.50 0.35 -7.96
N ARG A 150 0.54 -0.91 -8.38
CA ARG A 150 1.01 -1.28 -9.70
C ARG A 150 0.43 -2.60 -10.18
N ILE A 151 0.27 -2.76 -11.50
CA ILE A 151 -0.04 -4.05 -12.13
C ILE A 151 1.17 -4.53 -12.92
N ILE A 152 1.60 -5.76 -12.67
CA ILE A 152 2.67 -6.42 -13.41
C ILE A 152 2.02 -7.36 -14.42
N PRO A 153 2.16 -7.12 -15.73
CA PRO A 153 1.52 -7.97 -16.74
C PRO A 153 2.17 -9.36 -16.80
N VAL A 154 1.45 -10.30 -17.37
CA VAL A 154 1.97 -11.64 -17.64
C VAL A 154 3.15 -11.55 -18.62
N GLY A 155 4.23 -12.27 -18.30
CA GLY A 155 5.42 -12.28 -19.15
C GLY A 155 6.28 -11.03 -19.05
N ALA A 156 6.02 -10.12 -18.11
CA ALA A 156 6.88 -8.98 -17.86
C ALA A 156 8.34 -9.43 -17.63
N PRO A 157 9.33 -8.71 -18.20
CA PRO A 157 10.72 -8.95 -17.84
C PRO A 157 10.94 -8.66 -16.36
N PRO A 158 12.03 -9.14 -15.75
CA PRO A 158 12.41 -8.72 -14.42
C PRO A 158 12.45 -7.20 -14.33
N LEU A 159 11.78 -6.64 -13.31
CA LEU A 159 11.64 -5.19 -13.20
C LEU A 159 11.99 -4.71 -11.79
N PRO A 160 12.49 -3.46 -11.67
CA PRO A 160 12.73 -2.86 -10.38
C PRO A 160 11.41 -2.63 -9.64
N LEU A 161 11.43 -2.88 -8.34
CA LEU A 161 10.37 -2.53 -7.41
C LEU A 161 10.81 -1.35 -6.57
N ASP A 162 10.00 -0.29 -6.59
CA ASP A 162 10.16 0.83 -5.67
C ASP A 162 9.61 0.42 -4.30
N VAL A 163 10.50 0.39 -3.33
CA VAL A 163 10.20 -0.05 -1.97
C VAL A 163 10.83 0.91 -0.96
N PHE A 164 10.26 0.94 0.24
CA PHE A 164 10.82 1.70 1.36
C PHE A 164 11.26 0.75 2.46
N CYS A 165 12.44 1.03 3.03
CA CYS A 165 12.94 0.31 4.20
C CYS A 165 12.13 0.72 5.43
N VAL A 166 11.71 -0.25 6.23
CA VAL A 166 11.00 0.00 7.50
C VAL A 166 11.83 -0.37 8.73
N GLU A 167 13.07 -0.77 8.51
CA GLU A 167 14.02 -1.17 9.57
C GLU A 167 15.32 -0.37 9.42
N ARG A 168 15.43 0.75 10.11
CA ARG A 168 16.65 1.55 10.08
C ARG A 168 17.71 0.91 10.99
N GLY A 169 18.88 0.59 10.43
CA GLY A 169 20.02 0.08 11.22
C GLY A 169 20.10 -1.44 11.30
N ARG A 170 19.04 -2.19 10.98
CA ARG A 170 19.12 -3.65 10.90
C ARG A 170 19.66 -4.07 9.53
N TRP A 171 20.83 -4.66 9.57
CA TRP A 171 21.55 -5.15 8.41
C TRP A 171 21.95 -6.59 8.69
N THR A 172 21.01 -7.52 8.49
CA THR A 172 21.28 -8.95 8.77
C THR A 172 21.52 -9.70 7.47
N ASP A 173 22.39 -10.71 7.51
CA ASP A 173 22.50 -11.68 6.42
C ASP A 173 21.28 -12.61 6.46
N GLY A 174 20.18 -12.11 5.91
CA GLY A 174 18.92 -12.83 5.80
C GLY A 174 18.83 -13.65 4.51
N SER A 175 17.64 -14.20 4.26
CA SER A 175 17.34 -14.89 3.00
C SER A 175 17.52 -13.96 1.81
N ALA A 176 18.14 -14.43 0.72
CA ALA A 176 18.24 -13.68 -0.53
C ALA A 176 16.89 -13.38 -1.18
N LYS A 177 15.81 -14.03 -0.74
CA LYS A 177 14.45 -13.88 -1.27
C LYS A 177 13.55 -13.27 -0.21
N PHE A 178 12.59 -12.49 -0.68
CA PHE A 178 11.51 -11.94 0.13
C PHE A 178 10.27 -12.84 0.07
N ALA A 179 9.56 -12.88 1.19
CA ALA A 179 8.24 -13.49 1.30
C ALA A 179 7.19 -12.42 1.61
N GLY A 180 5.94 -12.65 1.26
CA GLY A 180 4.85 -11.81 1.70
C GLY A 180 4.69 -11.93 3.22
N ALA A 181 4.64 -10.80 3.92
CA ALA A 181 4.44 -10.79 5.36
C ALA A 181 2.97 -10.94 5.75
N LYS A 182 2.04 -10.95 4.78
CA LYS A 182 0.59 -10.91 4.99
C LYS A 182 0.17 -9.72 5.86
N MET A 183 0.89 -8.64 5.75
CA MET A 183 0.71 -7.41 6.52
C MET A 183 0.58 -6.21 5.58
N MET A 184 -0.15 -5.21 6.06
CA MET A 184 -0.21 -3.88 5.48
C MET A 184 0.39 -2.89 6.48
N ALA A 185 1.21 -1.96 6.01
CA ALA A 185 1.70 -0.87 6.83
C ALA A 185 0.50 -0.06 7.35
N HIS A 186 0.55 0.34 8.61
CA HIS A 186 -0.53 1.14 9.19
C HIS A 186 -0.60 2.55 8.54
N PRO A 187 -1.75 3.21 8.57
CA PRO A 187 -2.02 4.45 7.83
C PRO A 187 -0.92 5.49 7.87
N SER A 188 -0.39 5.84 9.04
CA SER A 188 0.66 6.87 9.16
C SER A 188 1.94 6.53 8.38
N VAL A 189 2.34 5.26 8.31
CA VAL A 189 3.51 4.81 7.54
C VAL A 189 3.16 4.63 6.06
N ARG A 190 1.97 4.06 5.79
CA ARG A 190 1.49 3.83 4.43
C ARG A 190 1.31 5.13 3.65
N GLU A 191 0.84 6.22 4.30
CA GLU A 191 0.76 7.55 3.71
C GLU A 191 2.13 8.03 3.18
N LYS A 192 3.19 7.87 4.00
CA LYS A 192 4.54 8.33 3.64
C LYS A 192 5.15 7.50 2.49
N ALA A 193 4.73 6.26 2.34
CA ALA A 193 5.12 5.42 1.22
C ALA A 193 4.28 5.69 -0.03
N ALA A 194 2.95 5.70 0.07
CA ALA A 194 2.04 5.78 -1.05
C ALA A 194 1.92 7.19 -1.65
N VAL A 195 1.88 8.22 -0.80
CA VAL A 195 1.63 9.61 -1.19
C VAL A 195 2.92 10.41 -1.23
N ASP A 196 3.63 10.48 -0.10
CA ASP A 196 4.84 11.31 -0.01
C ASP A 196 6.04 10.67 -0.74
N GLN A 197 6.03 9.36 -0.93
CA GLN A 197 7.08 8.57 -1.61
C GLN A 197 8.49 8.91 -1.08
N SER A 198 8.61 9.04 0.23
CA SER A 198 9.82 9.55 0.89
C SER A 198 10.35 8.57 1.93
N GLN A 199 11.54 8.01 1.69
CA GLN A 199 12.22 7.12 2.65
C GLN A 199 12.45 7.79 4.01
N ALA A 200 12.81 9.07 4.01
CA ALA A 200 13.06 9.82 5.25
C ALA A 200 11.78 9.97 6.09
N GLN A 201 10.64 10.22 5.42
CA GLN A 201 9.35 10.35 6.09
C GLN A 201 8.81 8.99 6.54
N VAL A 202 9.01 7.91 5.78
CA VAL A 202 8.68 6.54 6.22
C VAL A 202 9.44 6.23 7.51
N TRP A 203 10.74 6.48 7.58
CA TRP A 203 11.51 6.28 8.82
C TRP A 203 11.05 7.21 9.95
N ALA A 204 10.68 8.46 9.66
CA ALA A 204 10.15 9.36 10.67
C ALA A 204 8.80 8.86 11.21
N ALA A 205 7.91 8.37 10.36
CA ALA A 205 6.63 7.81 10.76
C ALA A 205 6.79 6.53 11.60
N VAL A 206 7.67 5.62 11.21
CA VAL A 206 8.00 4.42 12.01
C VAL A 206 8.56 4.79 13.39
N ARG A 207 9.40 5.83 13.48
CA ARG A 207 9.95 6.33 14.78
C ARG A 207 8.98 7.23 15.55
N GLY A 208 8.18 8.03 14.86
CA GLY A 208 7.30 9.02 15.47
C GLY A 208 6.28 8.39 16.43
N GLN A 209 5.87 7.18 16.14
CA GLN A 209 5.02 6.39 17.03
C GLN A 209 5.74 5.96 18.31
N ALA A 210 7.04 5.68 18.22
CA ALA A 210 7.87 5.39 19.38
C ALA A 210 8.08 6.62 20.29
N SER A 211 8.21 7.82 19.71
CA SER A 211 8.45 9.04 20.47
C SER A 211 7.17 9.65 21.08
N MET A 212 6.01 9.48 20.46
CA MET A 212 4.74 9.93 21.05
C MET A 212 4.41 9.16 22.34
N SER A 213 4.74 7.87 22.40
CA SER A 213 4.54 7.05 23.61
C SER A 213 5.46 7.45 24.74
N SER A 214 6.72 7.83 24.48
CA SER A 214 7.66 8.28 25.53
C SER A 214 7.26 9.61 26.16
N ASN A 215 6.67 10.52 25.39
CA ASN A 215 6.18 11.82 25.91
C ASN A 215 4.89 11.67 26.75
N LEU A 216 4.09 10.63 26.52
CA LEU A 216 2.91 10.33 27.33
C LEU A 216 3.29 9.81 28.73
N GLU A 217 4.39 9.07 28.85
CA GLU A 217 4.90 8.55 30.14
C GLU A 217 5.39 9.68 31.06
N VAL A 218 6.07 10.68 30.51
CA VAL A 218 6.57 11.82 31.29
C VAL A 218 5.41 12.64 31.87
N SER A 219 4.27 12.74 31.15
CA SER A 219 3.09 13.47 31.62
C SER A 219 2.25 12.71 32.63
N ARG A 220 2.34 11.38 32.70
CA ARG A 220 1.57 10.52 33.64
C ARG A 220 2.29 10.17 34.92
N GLY A 221 3.59 10.27 34.98
CA GLY A 221 4.40 10.11 36.21
C GLY A 221 4.06 11.15 37.30
N ALA A 222 3.26 12.17 36.99
CA ALA A 222 2.84 13.21 37.92
C ALA A 222 1.46 12.95 38.61
N SER A 223 0.74 11.88 38.30
CA SER A 223 -0.60 11.63 38.87
C SER A 223 -0.94 10.15 39.15
N ALA A 224 0.04 9.35 39.62
CA ALA A 224 -0.23 7.98 40.06
C ALA A 224 -0.50 7.92 41.56
N GLY A 225 -1.74 8.05 41.92
CA GLY A 225 -2.27 7.81 43.26
C GLY A 225 -3.76 7.47 43.21
N ALA A 226 -4.13 6.22 42.84
CA ALA A 226 -5.45 5.69 43.09
C ALA A 226 -5.47 4.15 43.02
N THR A 227 -5.69 3.57 44.14
CA THR A 227 -6.11 2.25 44.64
C THR A 227 -6.72 1.27 43.63
N ALA A 228 -6.15 0.05 43.62
CA ALA A 228 -6.69 -1.14 43.01
C ALA A 228 -7.93 -1.65 43.75
N SER A 229 -9.02 -1.94 43.05
CA SER A 229 -10.15 -2.75 43.50
C SER A 229 -10.12 -4.10 42.82
N ALA A 230 -10.08 -5.15 43.62
CA ALA A 230 -10.07 -6.55 43.20
C ALA A 230 -11.50 -7.04 42.91
N GLY A 231 -11.65 -7.82 41.81
CA GLY A 231 -12.82 -8.67 41.63
C GLY A 231 -13.39 -8.67 40.21
N ALA A 232 -12.82 -9.44 39.30
CA ALA A 232 -13.50 -9.91 38.08
C ALA A 232 -12.96 -11.27 37.66
N PRO A 233 -13.75 -12.20 37.05
CA PRO A 233 -13.36 -13.57 36.80
C PRO A 233 -12.36 -13.65 35.64
N ALA A 234 -11.38 -14.52 35.82
CA ALA A 234 -10.34 -14.83 34.85
C ALA A 234 -10.89 -15.60 33.66
N SER A 235 -11.05 -14.97 32.47
CA SER A 235 -11.15 -15.67 31.17
C SER A 235 -11.16 -14.78 29.94
N ALA A 236 -10.24 -13.83 29.84
CA ALA A 236 -9.79 -13.27 28.55
C ALA A 236 -8.37 -12.73 28.76
N PRO A 237 -7.45 -12.88 27.78
CA PRO A 237 -6.18 -12.20 27.87
C PRO A 237 -6.42 -10.71 28.03
N PRO A 238 -5.68 -10.01 28.91
CA PRO A 238 -5.90 -8.59 29.15
C PRO A 238 -5.67 -7.83 27.84
N VAL A 239 -6.72 -7.21 27.31
CA VAL A 239 -6.60 -6.25 26.23
C VAL A 239 -5.82 -5.08 26.78
N LEU A 240 -4.65 -4.79 26.18
CA LEU A 240 -3.84 -3.65 26.57
C LEU A 240 -4.63 -2.36 26.29
N SER A 241 -4.64 -1.44 27.25
CA SER A 241 -5.11 -0.08 26.98
C SER A 241 -4.24 0.55 25.87
N SER A 242 -4.76 1.56 25.19
CA SER A 242 -3.99 2.31 24.16
C SER A 242 -2.64 2.81 24.70
N SER A 243 -2.57 3.20 25.98
CA SER A 243 -1.30 3.58 26.61
C SER A 243 -0.31 2.43 26.80
N GLN A 244 -0.79 1.26 27.18
CA GLN A 244 0.06 0.07 27.31
C GLN A 244 0.54 -0.45 25.96
N THR A 245 -0.29 -0.35 24.93
CA THR A 245 0.09 -0.73 23.57
C THR A 245 1.13 0.25 23.01
N ALA A 246 0.96 1.54 23.25
CA ALA A 246 1.94 2.56 22.88
C ALA A 246 3.28 2.35 23.58
N GLU A 247 3.26 1.98 24.88
CA GLU A 247 4.47 1.65 25.65
C GLU A 247 5.20 0.42 25.07
N VAL A 248 4.45 -0.62 24.69
CA VAL A 248 5.07 -1.81 24.09
C VAL A 248 5.60 -1.51 22.69
N ILE A 249 4.91 -0.73 21.87
CA ILE A 249 5.43 -0.28 20.58
C ILE A 249 6.71 0.55 20.77
N ALA A 250 6.76 1.43 21.77
CA ALA A 250 7.96 2.17 22.11
C ALA A 250 9.11 1.26 22.58
N SER A 251 8.80 0.19 23.31
CA SER A 251 9.81 -0.77 23.77
C SER A 251 10.40 -1.62 22.65
N VAL A 252 9.63 -1.82 21.57
CA VAL A 252 10.03 -2.56 20.36
C VAL A 252 10.73 -1.67 19.35
N ALA A 253 10.48 -0.36 19.38
CA ALA A 253 11.10 0.61 18.47
C ALA A 253 12.65 0.63 18.49
N PRO A 254 13.35 0.41 19.61
CA PRO A 254 14.81 0.29 19.60
C PRO A 254 15.34 -0.89 18.79
N THR A 255 14.54 -1.93 18.56
CA THR A 255 14.95 -3.09 17.74
C THR A 255 14.87 -2.79 16.24
N GLU A 256 14.30 -1.62 15.88
CA GLU A 256 14.20 -1.11 14.51
C GLU A 256 13.53 -2.06 13.51
N SER A 257 12.82 -3.10 13.97
CA SER A 257 12.07 -4.03 13.11
C SER A 257 10.58 -3.71 13.14
N TYR A 258 10.04 -3.24 12.01
CA TYR A 258 8.62 -2.97 11.85
C TYR A 258 7.75 -4.21 12.09
N LYS A 259 8.22 -5.37 11.66
CA LYS A 259 7.54 -6.66 11.84
C LYS A 259 7.38 -7.03 13.30
N GLN A 260 8.33 -6.66 14.16
CA GLN A 260 8.25 -6.94 15.60
C GLN A 260 7.09 -6.24 16.29
N ILE A 261 6.57 -5.14 15.75
CA ILE A 261 5.34 -4.51 16.24
C ILE A 261 4.19 -5.55 16.25
N TYR A 262 4.13 -6.38 15.23
CA TYR A 262 3.09 -7.42 15.09
C TYR A 262 3.49 -8.76 15.71
N GLU A 263 4.79 -9.07 15.76
CA GLU A 263 5.31 -10.32 16.32
C GLU A 263 5.55 -10.29 17.83
N SER A 264 5.57 -9.10 18.45
CA SER A 264 5.62 -8.99 19.90
C SER A 264 4.39 -9.67 20.52
N PRO A 265 4.55 -10.67 21.40
CA PRO A 265 3.42 -11.41 21.98
C PRO A 265 2.38 -10.50 22.64
N ARG A 266 2.80 -9.40 23.25
CA ARG A 266 1.91 -8.43 23.90
C ARG A 266 1.14 -7.57 22.90
N VAL A 267 1.83 -6.98 21.92
CA VAL A 267 1.18 -6.15 20.89
C VAL A 267 0.34 -7.02 19.98
N GLY A 268 0.88 -8.13 19.49
CA GLY A 268 0.18 -9.06 18.62
C GLY A 268 -1.13 -9.55 19.24
N SER A 269 -1.12 -9.98 20.51
CA SER A 269 -2.36 -10.41 21.19
C SER A 269 -3.38 -9.28 21.34
N SER A 270 -2.95 -8.05 21.58
CA SER A 270 -3.85 -6.89 21.68
C SER A 270 -4.42 -6.50 20.32
N VAL A 271 -3.59 -6.52 19.26
CA VAL A 271 -4.05 -6.27 17.88
C VAL A 271 -5.06 -7.32 17.45
N GLU A 272 -4.80 -8.60 17.71
CA GLU A 272 -5.75 -9.68 17.38
C GLU A 272 -7.04 -9.58 18.16
N ALA A 273 -6.99 -9.35 19.48
CA ALA A 273 -8.20 -9.21 20.30
C ALA A 273 -9.07 -8.02 19.87
N PHE A 274 -8.43 -6.89 19.53
CA PHE A 274 -9.13 -5.72 19.01
C PHE A 274 -9.73 -6.01 17.61
N ALA A 275 -8.94 -6.58 16.71
CA ALA A 275 -9.37 -6.93 15.36
C ALA A 275 -10.57 -7.88 15.38
N GLU A 276 -10.56 -8.92 16.23
CA GLU A 276 -11.67 -9.84 16.39
C GLU A 276 -12.97 -9.14 16.85
N GLN A 277 -12.87 -8.14 17.75
CA GLN A 277 -14.04 -7.38 18.19
C GLN A 277 -14.65 -6.57 17.03
N VAL A 278 -13.81 -5.95 16.24
CA VAL A 278 -14.24 -5.18 15.06
C VAL A 278 -14.82 -6.12 14.00
N GLU A 279 -14.14 -7.23 13.72
CA GLU A 279 -14.55 -8.21 12.70
C GLU A 279 -15.89 -8.85 13.03
N ARG A 280 -16.13 -9.23 14.30
CA ARG A 280 -17.45 -9.74 14.72
C ARG A 280 -18.57 -8.73 14.49
N ARG A 281 -18.33 -7.44 14.73
CA ARG A 281 -19.31 -6.38 14.47
C ARG A 281 -19.49 -6.15 12.98
N PHE A 282 -18.38 -6.17 12.22
CA PHE A 282 -18.37 -6.03 10.76
C PHE A 282 -19.21 -7.13 10.10
N ASN A 283 -18.94 -8.39 10.43
CA ASN A 283 -19.67 -9.53 9.90
C ASN A 283 -21.17 -9.48 10.25
N ARG A 284 -21.53 -9.03 11.46
CA ARG A 284 -22.92 -8.84 11.85
C ARG A 284 -23.61 -7.74 11.06
N SER A 285 -22.93 -6.61 10.84
CA SER A 285 -23.46 -5.46 10.10
C SER A 285 -23.65 -5.77 8.61
N THR A 286 -22.82 -6.66 8.04
CA THR A 286 -22.81 -6.98 6.61
C THR A 286 -23.53 -8.28 6.26
N SER A 287 -23.95 -9.10 7.22
CA SER A 287 -24.56 -10.42 6.96
C SER A 287 -25.93 -10.40 6.28
N GLY A 288 -26.64 -9.27 6.30
CA GLY A 288 -28.00 -9.14 5.75
C GLY A 288 -28.09 -8.47 4.39
N LEU A 289 -26.98 -8.22 3.71
CA LEU A 289 -26.94 -7.51 2.43
C LEU A 289 -27.64 -8.32 1.32
N LYS A 290 -28.59 -7.69 0.63
CA LYS A 290 -29.30 -8.28 -0.51
C LYS A 290 -28.92 -7.53 -1.79
N GLY A 291 -28.29 -8.24 -2.73
CA GLY A 291 -27.90 -7.67 -4.04
C GLY A 291 -26.74 -6.69 -3.99
N GLU A 292 -26.17 -6.42 -2.83
CA GLU A 292 -24.96 -5.60 -2.65
C GLU A 292 -23.85 -6.43 -2.01
N ARG A 293 -22.62 -6.02 -2.25
CA ARG A 293 -21.41 -6.62 -1.66
C ARG A 293 -20.57 -5.54 -1.02
N VAL A 294 -19.85 -5.89 0.05
CA VAL A 294 -18.84 -5.00 0.61
C VAL A 294 -17.62 -5.01 -0.31
N ILE A 295 -17.24 -3.83 -0.76
CA ILE A 295 -16.10 -3.63 -1.66
C ILE A 295 -15.02 -2.75 -1.05
N GLY A 296 -15.26 -2.20 0.15
CA GLY A 296 -14.30 -1.29 0.78
C GLY A 296 -14.78 -0.78 2.13
N ILE A 297 -14.02 0.14 2.65
CA ILE A 297 -14.28 0.78 3.94
C ILE A 297 -13.84 2.25 3.93
N VAL A 298 -14.48 3.06 4.78
CA VAL A 298 -13.97 4.35 5.25
C VAL A 298 -13.63 4.21 6.72
N VAL A 299 -12.53 4.79 7.14
CA VAL A 299 -11.98 4.64 8.50
C VAL A 299 -11.80 6.00 9.15
N ALA A 300 -12.28 6.11 10.39
CA ALA A 300 -12.04 7.25 11.23
C ALA A 300 -11.35 6.84 12.53
N PHE A 301 -10.51 7.71 13.03
CA PHE A 301 -9.82 7.58 14.30
C PHE A 301 -10.28 8.72 15.23
N GLY A 302 -11.00 8.39 16.29
CA GLY A 302 -11.74 9.39 17.03
C GLY A 302 -12.83 10.01 16.16
N GLY A 303 -12.93 11.33 16.16
CA GLY A 303 -13.88 12.08 15.31
C GLY A 303 -13.42 12.36 13.88
N GLU A 304 -12.19 11.99 13.51
CA GLU A 304 -11.58 12.36 12.23
C GLU A 304 -11.62 11.20 11.22
N VAL A 305 -12.31 11.39 10.09
CA VAL A 305 -12.23 10.47 8.94
C VAL A 305 -10.89 10.69 8.24
N ALA A 306 -10.06 9.65 8.23
CA ALA A 306 -8.67 9.77 7.79
C ALA A 306 -8.31 8.90 6.60
N TRP A 307 -9.07 7.82 6.33
CA TRP A 307 -8.64 6.80 5.38
C TRP A 307 -9.81 6.10 4.69
N SER A 308 -9.60 5.66 3.45
CA SER A 308 -10.53 4.76 2.75
C SER A 308 -9.76 3.89 1.76
N ASP A 309 -10.07 2.60 1.75
CA ASP A 309 -9.69 1.65 0.71
C ASP A 309 -10.95 1.05 0.09
N ALA A 310 -11.08 1.10 -1.24
CA ALA A 310 -12.14 0.44 -1.98
C ALA A 310 -11.59 -0.30 -3.19
N PHE A 311 -12.26 -1.38 -3.57
CA PHE A 311 -11.82 -2.31 -4.60
C PHE A 311 -12.88 -2.50 -5.67
N ALA A 312 -12.47 -2.99 -6.84
CA ALA A 312 -13.40 -3.33 -7.92
C ALA A 312 -14.37 -4.45 -7.55
N SER A 313 -13.99 -5.29 -6.59
CA SER A 313 -14.76 -6.47 -6.21
C SER A 313 -14.72 -6.76 -4.73
N SER A 314 -15.76 -7.45 -4.27
CA SER A 314 -15.81 -8.03 -2.93
C SER A 314 -14.71 -9.08 -2.74
N GLN A 315 -14.37 -9.84 -3.78
CA GLN A 315 -13.29 -10.83 -3.73
C GLN A 315 -11.94 -10.19 -3.39
N LEU A 316 -11.55 -9.11 -4.08
CA LEU A 316 -10.32 -8.38 -3.74
C LEU A 316 -10.39 -7.79 -2.34
N PHE A 317 -11.51 -7.18 -1.98
CA PHE A 317 -11.68 -6.66 -0.63
C PHE A 317 -11.48 -7.75 0.43
N GLU A 318 -12.11 -8.91 0.29
CA GLU A 318 -11.99 -10.04 1.22
C GLU A 318 -10.55 -10.54 1.38
N ILE A 319 -9.77 -10.56 0.29
CA ILE A 319 -8.34 -10.94 0.33
C ILE A 319 -7.52 -9.91 1.12
N TYR A 320 -7.80 -8.61 0.92
CA TYR A 320 -7.02 -7.55 1.58
C TYR A 320 -7.52 -7.21 2.98
N TRP A 321 -8.80 -7.45 3.28
CA TRP A 321 -9.44 -7.05 4.53
C TRP A 321 -8.71 -7.48 5.81
N PRO A 322 -8.23 -8.72 5.97
CA PRO A 322 -7.57 -9.13 7.21
C PRO A 322 -6.32 -8.32 7.53
N LYS A 323 -5.51 -7.99 6.51
CA LYS A 323 -4.29 -7.19 6.71
C LYS A 323 -4.59 -5.70 6.83
N LEU A 324 -5.60 -5.20 6.15
CA LEU A 324 -6.08 -3.83 6.29
C LEU A 324 -6.65 -3.58 7.70
N LEU A 325 -7.51 -4.47 8.19
CA LEU A 325 -8.08 -4.36 9.53
C LEU A 325 -6.98 -4.27 10.60
N ARG A 326 -6.00 -5.18 10.56
CA ARG A 326 -4.87 -5.14 11.50
C ARG A 326 -4.08 -3.84 11.42
N SER A 327 -3.86 -3.32 10.22
CA SER A 327 -3.16 -2.04 10.02
C SER A 327 -3.93 -0.86 10.66
N TYR A 328 -5.25 -0.83 10.53
CA TYR A 328 -6.09 0.20 11.17
C TYR A 328 -6.14 0.04 12.68
N VAL A 329 -6.14 -1.19 13.17
CA VAL A 329 -6.08 -1.46 14.61
C VAL A 329 -4.76 -0.96 15.21
N VAL A 330 -3.63 -1.22 14.54
CA VAL A 330 -2.33 -0.69 14.99
C VAL A 330 -2.35 0.83 15.02
N GLU A 331 -2.86 1.47 13.97
CA GLU A 331 -3.02 2.93 13.94
C GLU A 331 -3.90 3.43 15.09
N ALA A 332 -5.06 2.80 15.34
CA ALA A 332 -5.97 3.17 16.40
C ALA A 332 -5.33 3.04 17.80
N LEU A 333 -4.56 1.98 18.02
CA LEU A 333 -3.85 1.73 19.27
C LEU A 333 -2.70 2.71 19.54
N THR A 334 -2.14 3.30 18.48
CA THR A 334 -1.04 4.28 18.59
C THR A 334 -1.51 5.72 18.68
N ARG A 335 -2.76 6.00 18.29
CA ARG A 335 -3.33 7.35 18.42
C ARG A 335 -3.86 7.62 19.83
N THR A 336 -3.83 8.90 20.21
CA THR A 336 -4.49 9.33 21.45
C THR A 336 -5.97 8.99 21.41
N ALA A 337 -6.49 8.34 22.45
CA ALA A 337 -7.90 8.02 22.54
C ALA A 337 -8.73 9.30 22.53
N SER A 338 -9.72 9.38 21.64
CA SER A 338 -10.72 10.44 21.58
C SER A 338 -12.09 9.82 21.77
N GLN A 339 -12.97 10.53 22.46
CA GLN A 339 -14.38 10.15 22.62
C GLN A 339 -15.27 10.68 21.48
N GLU A 340 -14.71 11.48 20.59
CA GLU A 340 -15.41 11.99 19.43
C GLU A 340 -15.64 10.86 18.41
N ASN A 341 -16.77 10.92 17.72
CA ASN A 341 -17.14 9.93 16.73
C ASN A 341 -17.44 10.63 15.40
N ALA A 342 -16.83 10.15 14.35
CA ALA A 342 -17.18 10.55 12.99
C ALA A 342 -18.62 10.14 12.65
N SER A 343 -19.31 10.98 11.90
CA SER A 343 -20.66 10.72 11.40
C SER A 343 -20.64 10.04 10.03
N LEU A 344 -21.80 9.54 9.62
CA LEU A 344 -21.98 8.99 8.28
C LEU A 344 -21.82 10.07 7.18
N ASP A 345 -22.19 11.31 7.50
CA ASP A 345 -22.06 12.43 6.57
C ASP A 345 -20.58 12.85 6.41
N ASP A 346 -19.79 12.84 7.47
CA ASP A 346 -18.33 13.06 7.38
C ASP A 346 -17.68 12.00 6.47
N ALA A 347 -18.09 10.75 6.60
CA ALA A 347 -17.59 9.66 5.76
C ALA A 347 -18.03 9.82 4.29
N ARG A 348 -19.27 10.29 4.03
CA ARG A 348 -19.74 10.59 2.66
C ARG A 348 -18.97 11.75 2.05
N ASP A 349 -18.76 12.80 2.82
CA ASP A 349 -18.02 13.96 2.36
C ASP A 349 -16.56 13.61 2.07
N PHE A 350 -15.97 12.74 2.89
CA PHE A 350 -14.63 12.23 2.64
C PHE A 350 -14.52 11.43 1.34
N LEU A 351 -15.55 10.68 0.94
CA LEU A 351 -15.55 9.91 -0.31
C LEU A 351 -15.71 10.76 -1.57
N ARG A 352 -16.02 12.06 -1.45
CA ARG A 352 -16.09 12.93 -2.65
C ARG A 352 -14.74 12.94 -3.36
N PRO A 353 -14.71 12.87 -4.70
CA PRO A 353 -13.47 12.91 -5.47
C PRO A 353 -12.64 14.14 -5.13
N ALA A 354 -11.32 13.96 -4.99
CA ALA A 354 -10.39 15.08 -4.93
C ALA A 354 -10.26 15.72 -6.33
N THR A 355 -10.48 17.03 -6.42
CA THR A 355 -10.51 17.79 -7.69
C THR A 355 -9.29 18.68 -7.90
N GLY A 356 -8.29 18.58 -7.02
CA GLY A 356 -7.13 19.45 -7.02
C GLY A 356 -6.02 19.04 -7.97
N HIS A 357 -4.79 19.02 -7.46
CA HIS A 357 -3.61 18.70 -8.27
C HIS A 357 -3.64 17.23 -8.73
N TYR A 358 -3.26 16.99 -9.98
CA TYR A 358 -3.39 15.69 -10.63
C TYR A 358 -2.06 15.21 -11.20
N ARG A 359 -1.72 13.95 -10.95
CA ARG A 359 -0.58 13.24 -11.53
C ARG A 359 -1.04 11.89 -12.07
N GLU A 360 -0.60 11.52 -13.26
CA GLU A 360 -0.91 10.24 -13.87
C GLU A 360 0.36 9.57 -14.40
N GLU A 361 0.43 8.27 -14.20
CA GLU A 361 1.44 7.40 -14.80
C GLU A 361 0.73 6.22 -15.46
N THR A 362 1.07 5.95 -16.71
CA THR A 362 0.42 4.90 -17.50
C THR A 362 1.45 3.92 -18.03
N GLU A 363 1.22 2.64 -17.81
CA GLU A 363 1.86 1.55 -18.54
C GLU A 363 0.91 1.17 -19.70
N PRO A 364 1.23 1.51 -20.95
CA PRO A 364 0.30 1.38 -22.07
C PRO A 364 -0.27 -0.04 -22.21
N GLY A 365 -1.61 -0.14 -22.26
CA GLY A 365 -2.32 -1.42 -22.38
C GLY A 365 -2.32 -2.28 -21.13
N VAL A 366 -1.73 -1.84 -20.02
CA VAL A 366 -1.68 -2.58 -18.75
C VAL A 366 -2.46 -1.85 -17.68
N TYR A 367 -2.02 -0.67 -17.26
CA TYR A 367 -2.70 0.10 -16.22
C TYR A 367 -2.45 1.59 -16.33
N SER A 368 -3.32 2.37 -15.70
CA SER A 368 -3.12 3.77 -15.32
C SER A 368 -3.13 3.88 -13.80
N TRP A 369 -2.19 4.62 -13.27
CA TRP A 369 -2.13 5.03 -11.87
C TRP A 369 -2.32 6.55 -11.81
N ARG A 370 -3.29 6.99 -11.00
CA ARG A 370 -3.65 8.41 -10.87
C ARG A 370 -3.60 8.84 -9.42
N GLU A 371 -3.03 10.00 -9.18
CA GLU A 371 -3.05 10.68 -7.89
C GLU A 371 -3.68 12.05 -8.05
N SER A 372 -4.66 12.36 -7.20
CA SER A 372 -5.28 13.68 -7.10
C SER A 372 -5.11 14.20 -5.68
N THR A 373 -4.64 15.44 -5.52
CA THR A 373 -4.43 16.05 -4.21
C THR A 373 -5.20 17.36 -4.10
N GLU A 374 -5.92 17.55 -3.00
CA GLU A 374 -6.69 18.75 -2.71
C GLU A 374 -6.56 19.11 -1.23
N GLY A 375 -5.89 20.20 -0.91
CA GLY A 375 -5.56 20.56 0.46
C GLY A 375 -4.76 19.46 1.16
N LYS A 376 -5.31 18.90 2.22
CA LYS A 376 -4.74 17.75 2.94
C LYS A 376 -5.19 16.39 2.38
N SER A 377 -6.13 16.36 1.46
CA SER A 377 -6.64 15.11 0.90
C SER A 377 -5.77 14.64 -0.26
N ALA A 378 -5.42 13.36 -0.27
CA ALA A 378 -4.81 12.68 -1.41
C ALA A 378 -5.66 11.47 -1.79
N GLN A 379 -5.87 11.28 -3.08
CA GLN A 379 -6.62 10.18 -3.67
C GLN A 379 -5.76 9.48 -4.70
N ILE A 380 -5.67 8.16 -4.63
CA ILE A 380 -4.93 7.32 -5.57
C ILE A 380 -5.90 6.33 -6.20
N GLU A 381 -5.79 6.14 -7.50
CA GLU A 381 -6.57 5.18 -8.28
C GLU A 381 -5.64 4.31 -9.11
N LEU A 382 -5.80 3.00 -9.01
CA LEU A 382 -5.16 2.02 -9.87
C LEU A 382 -6.22 1.44 -10.82
N GLU A 383 -6.12 1.73 -12.10
CA GLU A 383 -7.01 1.24 -13.13
C GLU A 383 -6.30 0.26 -14.05
N ALA A 384 -6.82 -0.97 -14.16
CA ALA A 384 -6.43 -1.89 -15.22
C ALA A 384 -7.01 -1.41 -16.54
N LEU A 385 -6.22 -1.43 -17.64
CA LEU A 385 -6.66 -0.98 -18.96
C LEU A 385 -7.13 -2.12 -19.87
N ALA A 386 -6.74 -3.37 -19.56
CA ALA A 386 -7.10 -4.54 -20.31
C ALA A 386 -7.75 -5.62 -19.42
N PRO A 387 -8.72 -6.40 -19.93
CA PRO A 387 -9.31 -6.38 -21.28
C PRO A 387 -10.27 -5.18 -21.49
N LYS A 388 -10.71 -4.54 -20.43
CA LYS A 388 -11.50 -3.30 -20.40
C LYS A 388 -11.10 -2.47 -19.18
N PRO A 389 -11.23 -1.15 -19.23
CA PRO A 389 -10.91 -0.30 -18.08
C PRO A 389 -11.69 -0.73 -16.83
N LEU A 390 -10.96 -0.91 -15.73
CA LEU A 390 -11.50 -1.29 -14.42
C LEU A 390 -10.63 -0.71 -13.30
N THR A 391 -11.18 0.17 -12.49
CA THR A 391 -10.48 0.67 -11.30
C THR A 391 -10.41 -0.43 -10.26
N LEU A 392 -9.24 -1.06 -10.14
CA LEU A 392 -9.00 -2.19 -9.21
C LEU A 392 -8.93 -1.75 -7.76
N HIS A 393 -8.31 -0.60 -7.51
CA HIS A 393 -8.13 -0.07 -6.17
C HIS A 393 -8.29 1.45 -6.16
N TRP A 394 -8.97 1.94 -5.16
CA TRP A 394 -9.18 3.34 -4.87
C TRP A 394 -8.80 3.60 -3.41
N LEU A 395 -7.84 4.48 -3.20
CA LEU A 395 -7.32 4.88 -1.90
C LEU A 395 -7.58 6.36 -1.70
N LYS A 396 -8.10 6.75 -0.53
CA LYS A 396 -8.15 8.15 -0.14
C LYS A 396 -7.62 8.35 1.28
N VAL A 397 -6.85 9.40 1.45
CA VAL A 397 -6.10 9.70 2.68
C VAL A 397 -6.29 11.15 3.06
N LEU A 398 -6.53 11.41 4.34
CA LEU A 398 -6.34 12.72 4.94
C LEU A 398 -4.91 12.77 5.49
N ARG A 399 -4.07 13.58 4.86
CA ARG A 399 -2.64 13.71 5.22
C ARG A 399 -2.47 14.35 6.59
N ALA A 400 -1.64 13.74 7.43
CA ALA A 400 -1.19 14.38 8.66
C ALA A 400 -0.34 15.63 8.37
N ASN A 401 -0.43 16.62 9.26
CA ASN A 401 0.38 17.86 9.17
C ASN A 401 1.87 17.56 9.42
#